data_eea41918403b89b66a2a1af8491b586d
#
_entry.id   eea41918403b89b66a2a1af8491b586d
#
_cell.length_a   1.000
_cell.length_b   1.000
_cell.length_c   1.000
_cell.angle_alpha   90.00
_cell.angle_beta   90.00
_cell.angle_gamma   90.00
#
_symmetry.space_group_name_H-M   'P 1'
#
loop_
_entity.id
_entity.type
_entity.pdbx_description
1 polymer ?
#
loop_
_entity_poly.entity_id
_entity_poly.type
_entity_poly.pdbx_seq_one_letter_code
_entity_poly.pdbx_strand_id
1 'polypeptide(L)'
;MANVKHAVVRIDGMAGTKNPVYLKHVMFYGADGNAAEIDNAQIVVLGETAGREVYKATAPTGTSTVGDLYLVAGVELFYDESVTHYLTEWVNEAGKAVRAYKMVAGADAFSATAEAFDGEPAVGKFVGFKAGSTKLVVKEAKDAATFGEIKEKETIGWGKGAYTYFLIDVCEPAV
;
A
#
# COMPACT_ATOMS: atom_id res chain seq x y z
N MET A 1 -20.18 -8.34 -15.42
CA MET A 1 -18.86 -8.59 -14.81
C MET A 1 -18.89 -7.91 -13.44
N ALA A 2 -18.47 -8.58 -12.36
CA ALA A 2 -18.36 -7.95 -11.06
C ALA A 2 -17.29 -6.87 -11.17
N ASN A 3 -17.60 -5.63 -10.79
CA ASN A 3 -16.58 -4.57 -10.69
C ASN A 3 -15.55 -5.02 -9.66
N VAL A 4 -14.31 -5.21 -10.11
CA VAL A 4 -13.18 -5.43 -9.22
C VAL A 4 -13.02 -4.16 -8.38
N LYS A 5 -13.00 -4.30 -7.07
CA LYS A 5 -12.73 -3.17 -6.17
C LYS A 5 -11.23 -3.11 -5.89
N HIS A 6 -10.68 -1.93 -6.05
CA HIS A 6 -9.28 -1.61 -5.75
C HIS A 6 -9.14 -1.05 -4.34
N ALA A 7 -7.96 -1.20 -3.77
CA ALA A 7 -7.66 -0.71 -2.43
C ALA A 7 -7.51 0.81 -2.41
N VAL A 8 -8.04 1.43 -1.37
CA VAL A 8 -7.91 2.87 -1.10
C VAL A 8 -7.02 3.06 0.13
N VAL A 9 -6.15 4.07 0.09
CA VAL A 9 -5.20 4.38 1.15
C VAL A 9 -5.33 5.83 1.61
N ARG A 10 -5.11 6.05 2.91
CA ARG A 10 -4.92 7.37 3.51
C ARG A 10 -3.56 7.40 4.20
N ILE A 11 -2.77 8.40 3.86
CA ILE A 11 -1.36 8.51 4.27
C ILE A 11 -1.08 9.77 5.11
N ASP A 12 -2.09 10.38 5.68
CA ASP A 12 -1.98 11.64 6.43
C ASP A 12 -0.98 11.55 7.60
N GLY A 13 -0.86 10.37 8.20
CA GLY A 13 0.05 10.08 9.31
C GLY A 13 1.44 9.62 8.90
N MET A 14 1.82 9.69 7.62
CA MET A 14 3.13 9.26 7.16
C MET A 14 4.13 10.41 7.06
N ALA A 15 5.33 10.21 7.59
CA ALA A 15 6.43 11.18 7.54
C ALA A 15 6.80 11.58 6.10
N GLY A 16 6.70 10.65 5.16
CA GLY A 16 6.98 10.87 3.75
C GLY A 16 6.06 11.87 3.04
N THR A 17 4.91 12.20 3.61
CA THR A 17 4.03 13.28 3.10
C THR A 17 4.58 14.67 3.36
N LYS A 18 5.43 14.81 4.38
CA LYS A 18 6.05 16.08 4.81
C LYS A 18 7.54 16.13 4.50
N ASN A 19 8.20 14.97 4.41
CA ASN A 19 9.63 14.88 4.16
C ASN A 19 9.91 14.05 2.90
N PRO A 20 10.32 14.69 1.78
CA PRO A 20 10.52 14.02 0.49
C PRO A 20 11.65 12.98 0.51
N VAL A 21 12.49 12.92 1.53
CA VAL A 21 13.53 11.88 1.67
C VAL A 21 12.91 10.48 1.73
N TYR A 22 11.72 10.36 2.30
CA TYR A 22 10.99 9.11 2.42
C TYR A 22 10.05 8.81 1.23
N LEU A 23 10.00 9.71 0.24
CA LEU A 23 9.19 9.55 -0.97
C LEU A 23 10.08 9.10 -2.13
N LYS A 24 9.61 8.08 -2.87
CA LYS A 24 10.20 7.65 -4.14
C LYS A 24 9.12 7.58 -5.22
N HIS A 25 9.53 7.80 -6.46
CA HIS A 25 8.70 7.49 -7.61
C HIS A 25 9.08 6.10 -8.12
N VAL A 26 8.09 5.25 -8.28
CA VAL A 26 8.30 3.85 -8.66
C VAL A 26 7.44 3.46 -9.85
N MET A 27 7.91 2.50 -10.61
CA MET A 27 7.14 1.80 -11.64
C MET A 27 7.10 0.33 -11.25
N PHE A 28 5.90 -0.21 -11.11
CA PHE A 28 5.73 -1.58 -10.67
C PHE A 28 5.94 -2.57 -11.82
N TYR A 29 6.65 -3.64 -11.52
CA TYR A 29 6.92 -4.77 -12.41
C TYR A 29 6.39 -6.06 -11.79
N GLY A 30 5.59 -6.80 -12.57
CA GLY A 30 5.10 -8.11 -12.18
C GLY A 30 6.16 -9.19 -12.14
N ALA A 31 5.78 -10.38 -11.72
CA ALA A 31 6.68 -11.53 -11.64
C ALA A 31 7.23 -11.97 -13.02
N ASP A 32 6.57 -11.60 -14.10
CA ASP A 32 6.99 -11.82 -15.49
C ASP A 32 8.06 -10.81 -15.98
N GLY A 33 8.42 -9.84 -15.14
CA GLY A 33 9.36 -8.78 -15.47
C GLY A 33 8.80 -7.66 -16.35
N ASN A 34 7.49 -7.66 -16.61
CA ASN A 34 6.82 -6.60 -17.34
C ASN A 34 6.21 -5.56 -16.40
N ALA A 35 6.05 -4.32 -16.89
CA ALA A 35 5.31 -3.30 -16.16
C ALA A 35 3.86 -3.77 -15.95
N ALA A 36 3.37 -3.63 -14.73
CA ALA A 36 2.04 -4.11 -14.33
C ALA A 36 1.30 -3.05 -13.53
N GLU A 37 -0.02 -3.20 -13.45
CA GLU A 37 -0.87 -2.39 -12.58
C GLU A 37 -0.61 -2.71 -11.12
N ILE A 38 -0.84 -1.72 -10.25
CA ILE A 38 -0.73 -1.91 -8.80
C ILE A 38 -1.76 -1.04 -8.07
N ASP A 39 -2.41 -1.61 -7.07
CA ASP A 39 -3.35 -0.88 -6.22
C ASP A 39 -2.60 0.06 -5.26
N ASN A 40 -3.30 1.06 -4.77
CA ASN A 40 -2.88 1.79 -3.58
C ASN A 40 -2.88 0.86 -2.35
N ALA A 41 -2.18 1.25 -1.29
CA ALA A 41 -1.98 0.44 -0.08
C ALA A 41 -1.26 -0.90 -0.32
N GLN A 42 -0.62 -1.09 -1.47
CA GLN A 42 0.24 -2.25 -1.70
C GLN A 42 1.67 -1.95 -1.25
N ILE A 43 2.41 -2.99 -0.90
CA ILE A 43 3.81 -2.89 -0.48
C ILE A 43 4.75 -3.42 -1.56
N VAL A 44 5.84 -2.70 -1.75
CA VAL A 44 6.85 -3.04 -2.75
C VAL A 44 8.27 -2.89 -2.19
N VAL A 45 9.22 -3.51 -2.85
CA VAL A 45 10.65 -3.28 -2.66
C VAL A 45 11.23 -2.60 -3.89
N LEU A 46 12.26 -1.77 -3.68
CA LEU A 46 12.90 -1.03 -4.75
C LEU A 46 14.06 -1.83 -5.33
N GLY A 47 14.16 -1.82 -6.66
CA GLY A 47 15.29 -2.29 -7.41
C GLY A 47 16.12 -1.15 -8.02
N GLU A 48 16.70 -1.41 -9.18
CA GLU A 48 17.45 -0.43 -9.96
C GLU A 48 16.55 0.69 -10.52
N THR A 49 17.14 1.78 -11.00
CA THR A 49 16.41 2.86 -11.63
C THR A 49 15.87 2.44 -13.01
N ALA A 50 14.59 2.78 -13.25
CA ALA A 50 13.92 2.61 -14.54
C ALA A 50 14.07 3.84 -15.46
N GLY A 51 14.67 4.92 -14.98
CA GLY A 51 14.89 6.22 -15.67
C GLY A 51 14.60 7.38 -14.72
N ARG A 52 15.05 8.56 -15.02
CA ARG A 52 14.82 9.87 -14.35
C ARG A 52 14.21 9.77 -12.93
N GLU A 53 14.98 9.29 -11.95
CA GLU A 53 14.56 9.20 -10.54
C GLU A 53 13.36 8.27 -10.27
N VAL A 54 12.95 7.46 -11.25
CA VAL A 54 11.95 6.42 -11.10
C VAL A 54 12.67 5.10 -10.86
N TYR A 55 12.27 4.38 -9.81
CA TYR A 55 12.81 3.08 -9.45
C TYR A 55 11.90 1.95 -9.95
N LYS A 56 12.48 0.85 -10.37
CA LYS A 56 11.72 -0.39 -10.55
C LYS A 56 11.27 -0.88 -9.18
N ALA A 57 10.00 -1.21 -9.06
CA ALA A 57 9.43 -1.77 -7.85
C ALA A 57 8.87 -3.16 -8.15
N THR A 58 9.06 -4.08 -7.23
CA THR A 58 8.56 -5.46 -7.33
C THR A 58 7.92 -5.88 -6.01
N ALA A 59 7.21 -7.00 -6.03
CA ALA A 59 6.74 -7.62 -4.80
C ALA A 59 7.95 -7.99 -3.90
N PRO A 60 7.79 -7.97 -2.56
CA PRO A 60 8.82 -8.45 -1.64
C PRO A 60 9.25 -9.88 -1.95
N THR A 61 10.51 -10.20 -1.68
CA THR A 61 11.09 -11.53 -1.86
C THR A 61 11.27 -12.24 -0.52
N GLY A 62 11.71 -13.49 -0.53
CA GLY A 62 12.02 -14.22 0.70
C GLY A 62 13.21 -13.67 1.48
N THR A 63 14.02 -12.81 0.88
CA THR A 63 15.17 -12.14 1.52
C THR A 63 14.88 -10.69 1.91
N SER A 64 13.70 -10.17 1.57
CA SER A 64 13.30 -8.80 1.93
C SER A 64 13.08 -8.67 3.43
N THR A 65 13.45 -7.53 3.97
CA THR A 65 13.21 -7.16 5.36
C THR A 65 12.16 -6.05 5.44
N VAL A 66 11.59 -5.80 6.61
CA VAL A 66 10.68 -4.66 6.84
C VAL A 66 11.33 -3.34 6.43
N GLY A 67 12.66 -3.23 6.64
CA GLY A 67 13.44 -2.06 6.25
C GLY A 67 13.48 -1.78 4.75
N ASP A 68 13.15 -2.73 3.88
CA ASP A 68 13.18 -2.58 2.43
C ASP A 68 11.82 -2.15 1.85
N LEU A 69 10.76 -2.14 2.66
CA LEU A 69 9.39 -1.95 2.20
C LEU A 69 9.04 -0.49 1.98
N TYR A 70 8.26 -0.27 0.93
CA TYR A 70 7.61 0.99 0.60
C TYR A 70 6.12 0.76 0.37
N LEU A 71 5.30 1.69 0.88
CA LEU A 71 3.85 1.70 0.69
C LEU A 71 3.51 2.49 -0.58
N VAL A 72 2.80 1.88 -1.52
CA VAL A 72 2.31 2.56 -2.74
C VAL A 72 1.09 3.42 -2.39
N ALA A 73 1.16 4.69 -2.77
CA ALA A 73 0.04 5.63 -2.62
C ALA A 73 0.08 6.66 -3.76
N GLY A 74 -0.53 6.30 -4.86
CA GLY A 74 -0.79 7.19 -5.99
C GLY A 74 -1.94 8.16 -5.68
N VAL A 75 -2.01 9.23 -6.46
CA VAL A 75 -3.15 10.18 -6.39
C VAL A 75 -4.25 9.66 -7.30
N GLU A 76 -5.43 9.45 -6.75
CA GLU A 76 -6.62 9.03 -7.50
C GLU A 76 -7.18 10.22 -8.28
N LEU A 77 -6.87 10.29 -9.58
CA LEU A 77 -7.32 11.33 -10.51
C LEU A 77 -8.16 10.72 -11.63
N PHE A 78 -9.45 10.97 -11.58
CA PHE A 78 -10.36 10.63 -12.67
C PHE A 78 -10.50 11.84 -13.60
N TYR A 79 -10.23 11.65 -14.89
CA TYR A 79 -10.28 12.74 -15.89
C TYR A 79 -11.67 12.95 -16.50
N ASP A 80 -12.59 11.99 -16.32
CA ASP A 80 -13.95 12.08 -16.81
C ASP A 80 -14.90 12.54 -15.70
N GLU A 81 -15.23 13.84 -15.71
CA GLU A 81 -16.14 14.45 -14.75
C GLU A 81 -17.63 14.21 -15.10
N SER A 82 -17.93 13.61 -16.22
CA SER A 82 -19.29 13.32 -16.65
C SER A 82 -19.92 12.14 -15.93
N VAL A 83 -19.10 11.31 -15.27
CA VAL A 83 -19.51 10.11 -14.54
C VAL A 83 -19.04 10.20 -13.08
N THR A 84 -19.90 9.77 -12.15
CA THR A 84 -19.50 9.65 -10.75
C THR A 84 -18.57 8.44 -10.60
N HIS A 85 -17.36 8.70 -10.18
CA HIS A 85 -16.36 7.67 -9.86
C HIS A 85 -16.25 7.40 -8.36
N TYR A 86 -15.93 6.18 -8.00
CA TYR A 86 -15.61 5.79 -6.64
C TYR A 86 -14.10 5.53 -6.51
N LEU A 87 -13.50 5.86 -5.38
CA LEU A 87 -12.06 5.65 -5.16
C LEU A 87 -11.63 4.19 -5.35
N THR A 88 -12.53 3.25 -5.08
CA THR A 88 -12.31 1.81 -5.32
C THR A 88 -12.30 1.40 -6.80
N GLU A 89 -12.54 2.32 -7.72
CA GLU A 89 -12.42 2.07 -9.17
C GLU A 89 -11.04 2.46 -9.72
N TRP A 90 -10.20 3.09 -8.86
CA TRP A 90 -8.88 3.55 -9.24
C TRP A 90 -7.83 2.44 -9.11
N VAL A 91 -7.00 2.30 -10.14
CA VAL A 91 -5.78 1.49 -10.13
C VAL A 91 -4.62 2.32 -10.72
N ASN A 92 -3.42 2.13 -10.22
CA ASN A 92 -2.24 2.73 -10.81
C ASN A 92 -1.85 1.91 -12.05
N GLU A 93 -1.91 2.55 -13.22
CA GLU A 93 -1.76 1.91 -14.52
C GLU A 93 -0.34 1.35 -14.74
N ALA A 94 -0.26 0.25 -15.47
CA ALA A 94 1.00 -0.33 -15.91
C ALA A 94 1.85 0.68 -16.71
N GLY A 95 3.15 0.73 -16.42
CA GLY A 95 4.09 1.62 -17.11
C GLY A 95 4.00 3.10 -16.69
N LYS A 96 3.20 3.43 -15.69
CA LYS A 96 3.13 4.77 -15.10
C LYS A 96 3.92 4.82 -13.80
N ALA A 97 4.56 5.97 -13.55
CA ALA A 97 5.23 6.22 -12.29
C ALA A 97 4.20 6.55 -11.21
N VAL A 98 4.32 5.91 -10.05
CA VAL A 98 3.48 6.12 -8.88
C VAL A 98 4.36 6.49 -7.68
N ARG A 99 3.77 7.14 -6.67
CA ARG A 99 4.45 7.46 -5.42
C ARG A 99 4.49 6.24 -4.50
N ALA A 100 5.66 6.03 -3.90
CA ALA A 100 5.84 5.03 -2.85
C ALA A 100 6.55 5.67 -1.65
N TYR A 101 6.06 5.38 -0.48
CA TYR A 101 6.47 5.99 0.78
C TYR A 101 7.21 4.96 1.63
N LYS A 102 8.44 5.31 2.05
CA LYS A 102 9.18 4.53 3.04
C LYS A 102 8.39 4.49 4.34
N MET A 103 8.20 3.31 4.90
CA MET A 103 7.58 3.15 6.21
C MET A 103 8.63 3.31 7.31
N VAL A 104 8.32 4.13 8.32
CA VAL A 104 9.19 4.40 9.47
C VAL A 104 8.49 3.93 10.74
N ALA A 105 9.05 2.89 11.35
CA ALA A 105 8.49 2.31 12.58
C ALA A 105 8.47 3.34 13.73
N GLY A 106 7.38 3.36 14.48
CA GLY A 106 7.15 4.27 15.60
C GLY A 106 6.88 5.73 15.23
N ALA A 107 6.85 6.05 13.92
CA ALA A 107 6.57 7.41 13.44
C ALA A 107 5.41 7.46 12.46
N ASP A 108 5.21 6.42 11.67
CA ASP A 108 4.24 6.39 10.61
C ASP A 108 2.98 5.62 10.99
N ALA A 109 1.83 6.15 10.54
CA ALA A 109 0.57 5.45 10.51
C ALA A 109 -0.13 5.72 9.18
N PHE A 110 -0.84 4.73 8.66
CA PHE A 110 -1.66 4.86 7.47
C PHE A 110 -2.94 4.05 7.60
N SER A 111 -3.94 4.36 6.80
CA SER A 111 -5.19 3.61 6.80
C SER A 111 -5.45 3.03 5.43
N ALA A 112 -5.96 1.80 5.38
CA ALA A 112 -6.27 1.10 4.13
C ALA A 112 -7.63 0.42 4.21
N THR A 113 -8.30 0.28 3.05
CA THR A 113 -9.55 -0.50 2.95
C THR A 113 -9.26 -2.00 2.89
N ALA A 114 -10.28 -2.82 3.10
CA ALA A 114 -10.15 -4.27 3.20
C ALA A 114 -9.53 -4.92 1.95
N GLU A 115 -9.70 -4.31 0.78
CA GLU A 115 -9.17 -4.78 -0.50
C GLU A 115 -7.63 -4.84 -0.54
N ALA A 116 -6.97 -4.04 0.31
CA ALA A 116 -5.50 -4.04 0.43
C ALA A 116 -4.94 -5.31 1.09
N PHE A 117 -5.78 -6.04 1.83
CA PHE A 117 -5.30 -7.12 2.69
C PHE A 117 -5.42 -8.50 2.04
N ASP A 118 -4.48 -9.38 2.41
CA ASP A 118 -4.59 -10.82 2.29
C ASP A 118 -4.96 -11.37 3.67
N GLY A 119 -6.21 -11.79 3.82
CA GLY A 119 -6.85 -12.13 5.09
C GLY A 119 -7.84 -11.06 5.57
N GLU A 120 -8.56 -11.36 6.64
CA GLU A 120 -9.59 -10.48 7.20
C GLU A 120 -8.99 -9.53 8.25
N PRO A 121 -8.93 -8.20 7.96
CA PRO A 121 -8.37 -7.24 8.90
C PRO A 121 -9.31 -7.01 10.09
N ALA A 122 -8.74 -6.98 11.28
CA ALA A 122 -9.45 -6.68 12.52
C ALA A 122 -8.55 -5.94 13.50
N VAL A 123 -9.14 -5.12 14.35
CA VAL A 123 -8.41 -4.39 15.41
C VAL A 123 -7.67 -5.37 16.32
N GLY A 124 -6.42 -5.07 16.62
CA GLY A 124 -5.53 -5.89 17.42
C GLY A 124 -4.74 -6.95 16.63
N LYS A 125 -5.05 -7.17 15.34
CA LYS A 125 -4.24 -8.03 14.49
C LYS A 125 -3.01 -7.30 13.96
N PHE A 126 -2.00 -8.09 13.60
CA PHE A 126 -0.77 -7.58 13.02
C PHE A 126 -0.81 -7.58 11.50
N VAL A 127 0.01 -6.73 10.91
CA VAL A 127 0.16 -6.61 9.45
C VAL A 127 1.60 -6.87 9.09
N GLY A 128 1.80 -7.74 8.12
CA GLY A 128 3.12 -8.08 7.62
C GLY A 128 3.14 -8.24 6.12
N PHE A 129 4.22 -8.81 5.61
CA PHE A 129 4.39 -9.11 4.20
C PHE A 129 4.64 -10.60 3.94
N LYS A 130 4.48 -10.98 2.69
CA LYS A 130 4.75 -12.33 2.18
C LYS A 130 5.52 -12.23 0.87
N ALA A 131 6.50 -13.09 0.69
CA ALA A 131 7.25 -13.18 -0.56
C ALA A 131 6.31 -13.41 -1.76
N GLY A 132 6.52 -12.68 -2.85
CA GLY A 132 5.75 -12.77 -4.08
C GLY A 132 4.37 -12.10 -4.03
N SER A 133 4.00 -11.43 -2.95
CA SER A 133 2.73 -10.71 -2.80
C SER A 133 2.97 -9.25 -2.43
N THR A 134 2.22 -8.35 -3.03
CA THR A 134 2.22 -6.92 -2.68
C THR A 134 1.19 -6.59 -1.61
N LYS A 135 0.26 -7.50 -1.29
CA LYS A 135 -0.81 -7.28 -0.32
C LYS A 135 -0.30 -7.24 1.11
N LEU A 136 -1.02 -6.50 1.94
CA LEU A 136 -0.85 -6.47 3.39
C LEU A 136 -1.35 -7.80 3.97
N VAL A 137 -0.46 -8.59 4.55
CA VAL A 137 -0.83 -9.91 5.11
C VAL A 137 -1.27 -9.77 6.55
N VAL A 138 -2.50 -10.20 6.84
CA VAL A 138 -3.04 -10.19 8.21
C VAL A 138 -2.47 -11.36 9.00
N LYS A 139 -1.98 -11.09 10.22
CA LYS A 139 -1.34 -12.05 11.12
C LYS A 139 -1.95 -12.00 12.51
N GLU A 140 -2.05 -13.14 13.17
CA GLU A 140 -2.53 -13.26 14.55
C GLU A 140 -1.43 -12.91 15.57
N ALA A 141 -0.18 -13.13 15.22
CA ALA A 141 0.97 -12.88 16.08
C ALA A 141 2.06 -12.10 15.32
N LYS A 142 2.85 -11.36 16.07
CA LYS A 142 3.98 -10.58 15.57
C LYS A 142 5.16 -11.49 15.27
N ASP A 143 5.76 -11.33 14.09
CA ASP A 143 6.95 -12.05 13.64
C ASP A 143 7.96 -11.12 12.92
N ALA A 144 9.05 -11.68 12.40
CA ALA A 144 10.09 -10.94 11.70
C ALA A 144 9.61 -10.25 10.39
N ALA A 145 8.50 -10.68 9.81
CA ALA A 145 7.91 -10.07 8.61
C ALA A 145 6.75 -9.11 8.96
N THR A 146 6.52 -8.84 10.24
CA THR A 146 5.49 -7.89 10.71
C THR A 146 6.04 -6.48 10.69
N PHE A 147 5.29 -5.54 10.15
CA PHE A 147 5.65 -4.12 10.13
C PHE A 147 4.58 -3.20 10.71
N GLY A 148 3.42 -3.72 11.09
CA GLY A 148 2.34 -2.89 11.62
C GLY A 148 1.36 -3.65 12.49
N GLU A 149 0.52 -2.89 13.19
CA GLU A 149 -0.60 -3.38 14.01
C GLU A 149 -1.84 -2.57 13.70
N ILE A 150 -2.97 -3.24 13.52
CA ILE A 150 -4.27 -2.59 13.27
C ILE A 150 -4.81 -2.05 14.59
N LYS A 151 -4.85 -0.74 14.73
CA LYS A 151 -5.27 -0.04 15.96
C LYS A 151 -6.74 0.34 15.95
N GLU A 152 -7.27 0.67 14.78
CA GLU A 152 -8.61 1.22 14.69
C GLU A 152 -9.30 0.79 13.39
N LYS A 153 -10.63 0.77 13.44
CA LYS A 153 -11.51 0.58 12.29
C LYS A 153 -12.50 1.73 12.24
N GLU A 154 -12.48 2.50 11.15
CA GLU A 154 -13.36 3.63 10.95
C GLU A 154 -14.11 3.51 9.62
N THR A 155 -15.37 3.91 9.58
CA THR A 155 -16.13 4.04 8.33
C THR A 155 -16.41 5.51 8.06
N ILE A 156 -15.94 6.00 6.92
CA ILE A 156 -16.08 7.39 6.48
C ILE A 156 -17.01 7.43 5.27
N GLY A 157 -17.92 8.40 5.26
CA GLY A 157 -18.92 8.56 4.20
C GLY A 157 -20.21 7.80 4.48
N TRP A 158 -21.07 7.70 3.48
CA TRP A 158 -22.38 7.05 3.55
C TRP A 158 -22.79 6.45 2.20
N GLY A 159 -23.66 5.46 2.23
CA GLY A 159 -24.14 4.78 1.03
C GLY A 159 -23.00 4.09 0.25
N LYS A 160 -23.02 4.19 -1.07
CA LYS A 160 -22.00 3.58 -1.94
C LYS A 160 -20.63 4.27 -1.85
N GLY A 161 -20.57 5.50 -1.34
CA GLY A 161 -19.33 6.25 -1.10
C GLY A 161 -18.79 6.08 0.31
N ALA A 162 -19.29 5.12 1.10
CA ALA A 162 -18.74 4.80 2.41
C ALA A 162 -17.57 3.84 2.26
N TYR A 163 -16.44 4.20 2.88
CA TYR A 163 -15.22 3.39 2.91
C TYR A 163 -14.89 3.02 4.34
N THR A 164 -14.66 1.74 4.59
CA THR A 164 -14.18 1.26 5.88
C THR A 164 -12.67 1.14 5.83
N TYR A 165 -12.01 1.93 6.65
CA TYR A 165 -10.57 1.99 6.80
C TYR A 165 -10.11 1.27 8.05
N PHE A 166 -8.96 0.63 7.96
CA PHE A 166 -8.22 0.05 9.07
C PHE A 166 -6.95 0.85 9.26
N LEU A 167 -6.80 1.49 10.43
CA LEU A 167 -5.61 2.26 10.79
C LEU A 167 -4.51 1.29 11.22
N ILE A 168 -3.38 1.38 10.56
CA ILE A 168 -2.18 0.58 10.81
C ILE A 168 -1.09 1.50 11.36
N ASP A 169 -0.68 1.26 12.61
CA ASP A 169 0.54 1.86 13.15
C ASP A 169 1.74 1.03 12.72
N VAL A 170 2.73 1.70 12.11
CA VAL A 170 3.97 1.06 11.69
C VAL A 170 4.84 0.78 12.90
N CYS A 171 5.22 -0.47 13.10
CA CYS A 171 6.00 -0.90 14.26
C CYS A 171 7.23 -1.71 13.84
N GLU A 172 8.21 -1.82 14.73
CA GLU A 172 9.36 -2.71 14.54
C GLU A 172 8.90 -4.16 14.46
N PRO A 173 9.57 -5.01 13.65
CA PRO A 173 9.29 -6.45 13.61
C PRO A 173 9.59 -7.11 14.96
N ALA A 174 9.12 -8.34 15.14
CA ALA A 174 9.62 -9.16 16.25
C ALA A 174 11.10 -9.52 16.00
N VAL A 175 11.88 -9.48 17.06
CA VAL A 175 13.30 -9.90 17.06
C VAL A 175 13.40 -11.41 17.14
#